data_239e8276c69a6ca3a16dbc3566588063
#
_entry.id   239e8276c69a6ca3a16dbc3566588063
#
_cell.length_a   1.000
_cell.length_b   1.000
_cell.length_c   1.000
_cell.angle_alpha   90.00
_cell.angle_beta   90.00
_cell.angle_gamma   90.00
#
_symmetry.space_group_name_H-M   'P 1'
#
loop_
_entity.id
_entity.type
_entity.pdbx_description
1 polymer ?
#
loop_
_entity_poly.entity_id
_entity_poly.type
_entity_poly.pdbx_seq_one_letter_code
_entity_poly.pdbx_strand_id
1 'polypeptide(L)'
;PNMPKYWEMGLASDGAVNSKNEVHIFSRGLHPVTIWDTDGNFISSWGEGTFSANPHGIYIAPNDNVWLVDRDYHIATEYSPAGKELRTLGEKLAPSPSFQGMPFNMPSGLAIAPNGELFVSDGYGGHRVHKFSAEGELLHSWGKQGTGPGEFALVHNIWVDKNSRVMICDRENDRIQNFDDEGNFIDEWTDMQKPGDIWIHDDVVYVIEQGPGNGVSIWTLDGTLITRWNSLEGPGKDTLRGPHDLCVDAEGSIYSCESAGKRVSKFKRV
;
A
#
# COMPACT_ATOMS: atom_id res chain seq x y z
N PRO A 1 12.01 0.72 16.28
CA PRO A 1 12.87 1.83 15.81
C PRO A 1 13.34 2.71 16.95
N ASN A 2 14.54 3.27 16.81
CA ASN A 2 15.12 4.20 17.76
C ASN A 2 14.63 5.63 17.47
N MET A 3 13.43 5.96 17.98
CA MET A 3 12.82 7.28 17.78
C MET A 3 13.68 8.41 18.35
N PRO A 4 13.75 9.58 17.68
CA PRO A 4 14.30 10.79 18.28
C PRO A 4 13.63 11.10 19.63
N LYS A 5 14.39 11.70 20.54
CA LYS A 5 13.88 12.00 21.89
C LYS A 5 12.63 12.86 21.83
N TYR A 6 11.58 12.47 22.55
CA TYR A 6 10.26 13.10 22.60
C TYR A 6 9.37 12.92 21.36
N TRP A 7 9.77 12.11 20.39
CA TRP A 7 8.92 11.77 19.25
C TRP A 7 8.13 10.50 19.53
N GLU A 8 6.90 10.48 19.03
CA GLU A 8 6.06 9.28 19.02
C GLU A 8 5.72 8.94 17.57
N MET A 9 5.74 7.67 17.24
CA MET A 9 5.24 7.20 15.96
C MET A 9 3.72 7.35 15.95
N GLY A 10 3.18 7.95 14.87
CA GLY A 10 1.75 7.94 14.60
C GLY A 10 1.23 6.53 14.31
N LEU A 11 -0.05 6.44 13.95
CA LEU A 11 -0.60 5.20 13.38
C LEU A 11 0.14 4.95 12.06
N ALA A 12 1.03 3.96 12.01
CA ALA A 12 1.74 3.62 10.77
C ALA A 12 0.73 3.08 9.77
N SER A 13 0.49 3.82 8.67
CA SER A 13 -0.46 3.41 7.64
C SER A 13 0.21 2.55 6.60
N ASP A 14 1.41 2.91 6.13
CA ASP A 14 2.07 2.15 5.08
C ASP A 14 3.59 2.34 5.13
N GLY A 15 4.34 1.49 4.41
CA GLY A 15 5.78 1.55 4.33
C GLY A 15 6.32 1.12 2.96
N ALA A 16 7.45 1.69 2.57
CA ALA A 16 8.14 1.30 1.35
C ALA A 16 9.65 1.34 1.54
N VAL A 17 10.39 0.64 0.68
CA VAL A 17 11.86 0.56 0.73
C VAL A 17 12.42 1.19 -0.54
N ASN A 18 13.39 2.10 -0.40
CA ASN A 18 14.03 2.77 -1.53
C ASN A 18 15.24 1.97 -2.07
N SER A 19 15.88 2.47 -3.14
CA SER A 19 17.03 1.84 -3.78
C SER A 19 18.27 1.72 -2.89
N LYS A 20 18.32 2.48 -1.79
CA LYS A 20 19.41 2.43 -0.79
C LYS A 20 19.11 1.47 0.36
N ASN A 21 17.99 0.72 0.27
CA ASN A 21 17.51 -0.14 1.33
C ASN A 21 17.13 0.62 2.62
N GLU A 22 16.66 1.87 2.47
CA GLU A 22 16.12 2.67 3.55
C GLU A 22 14.59 2.48 3.62
N VAL A 23 14.06 2.31 4.84
CA VAL A 23 12.64 2.06 5.09
C VAL A 23 11.92 3.38 5.34
N HIS A 24 11.01 3.72 4.46
CA HIS A 24 10.15 4.89 4.56
C HIS A 24 8.82 4.48 5.18
N ILE A 25 8.39 5.17 6.22
CA ILE A 25 7.11 4.91 6.89
C ILE A 25 6.22 6.13 6.74
N PHE A 26 5.01 5.89 6.24
CA PHE A 26 3.95 6.90 6.18
C PHE A 26 3.00 6.69 7.35
N SER A 27 2.77 7.72 8.15
CA SER A 27 2.03 7.60 9.39
C SER A 27 1.07 8.76 9.62
N ARG A 28 0.03 8.49 10.41
CA ARG A 28 -0.97 9.48 10.85
C ARG A 28 -0.51 10.17 12.12
N GLY A 29 0.61 10.88 12.04
CA GLY A 29 1.27 11.53 13.18
C GLY A 29 1.85 12.90 12.84
N LEU A 30 2.54 13.50 13.80
CA LEU A 30 3.16 14.82 13.62
C LEU A 30 4.33 14.78 12.63
N HIS A 31 4.98 13.64 12.50
CA HIS A 31 6.06 13.38 11.55
C HIS A 31 5.59 12.33 10.54
N PRO A 32 4.85 12.74 9.50
CA PRO A 32 4.10 11.81 8.66
C PRO A 32 4.99 10.90 7.82
N VAL A 33 6.09 11.40 7.28
CA VAL A 33 7.06 10.56 6.58
C VAL A 33 8.34 10.48 7.40
N THR A 34 8.71 9.28 7.82
CA THR A 34 9.96 9.01 8.56
C THR A 34 10.78 7.97 7.81
N ILE A 35 12.10 8.16 7.80
CA ILE A 35 13.07 7.33 7.05
C ILE A 35 14.03 6.69 8.04
N TRP A 36 14.27 5.39 7.87
CA TRP A 36 15.02 4.54 8.79
C TRP A 36 15.99 3.65 8.03
N ASP A 37 17.12 3.32 8.63
CA ASP A 37 17.91 2.20 8.14
C ASP A 37 17.28 0.85 8.53
N THR A 38 17.80 -0.24 7.98
CA THR A 38 17.29 -1.60 8.25
C THR A 38 17.55 -2.08 9.68
N ASP A 39 18.40 -1.42 10.44
CA ASP A 39 18.65 -1.68 11.87
C ASP A 39 17.69 -0.88 12.79
N GLY A 40 16.85 -0.02 12.18
CA GLY A 40 15.87 0.80 12.89
C GLY A 40 16.44 2.09 13.47
N ASN A 41 17.56 2.59 12.96
CA ASN A 41 18.06 3.91 13.30
C ASN A 41 17.39 4.97 12.43
N PHE A 42 17.00 6.07 13.09
CA PHE A 42 16.37 7.20 12.41
C PHE A 42 17.36 7.93 11.49
N ILE A 43 16.96 8.18 10.25
CA ILE A 43 17.73 8.92 9.26
C ILE A 43 17.18 10.35 9.13
N SER A 44 15.91 10.49 8.78
CA SER A 44 15.28 11.79 8.55
C SER A 44 13.75 11.72 8.57
N SER A 45 13.11 12.88 8.51
CA SER A 45 11.65 13.01 8.32
C SER A 45 11.33 14.25 7.51
N TRP A 46 10.11 14.26 6.95
CA TRP A 46 9.56 15.40 6.23
C TRP A 46 8.03 15.33 6.16
N GLY A 47 7.40 16.40 5.68
CA GLY A 47 5.97 16.45 5.40
C GLY A 47 5.10 16.93 6.56
N GLU A 48 5.70 17.53 7.60
CA GLU A 48 4.96 18.09 8.74
C GLU A 48 3.96 19.15 8.28
N GLY A 49 2.68 18.97 8.67
CA GLY A 49 1.60 19.89 8.33
C GLY A 49 1.10 19.79 6.87
N THR A 50 1.59 18.85 6.07
CA THR A 50 1.25 18.72 4.65
C THR A 50 0.00 17.87 4.43
N PHE A 51 -0.18 16.80 5.21
CA PHE A 51 -1.17 15.75 4.99
C PHE A 51 -2.43 15.93 5.85
N SER A 52 -3.50 15.23 5.44
CA SER A 52 -4.73 15.11 6.21
C SER A 52 -4.53 14.30 7.52
N ALA A 53 -5.61 14.05 8.25
CA ALA A 53 -5.59 13.14 9.39
C ALA A 53 -5.48 11.65 9.00
N ASN A 54 -5.72 11.32 7.74
CA ASN A 54 -5.73 9.94 7.23
C ASN A 54 -4.87 9.76 5.97
N PRO A 55 -3.56 10.07 6.02
CA PRO A 55 -2.63 9.62 5.00
C PRO A 55 -2.69 8.10 4.92
N HIS A 56 -2.53 7.50 3.71
CA HIS A 56 -2.83 6.10 3.52
C HIS A 56 -1.70 5.33 2.86
N GLY A 57 -1.47 5.46 1.56
CA GLY A 57 -0.51 4.65 0.82
C GLY A 57 0.81 5.37 0.51
N ILE A 58 1.92 4.63 0.50
CA ILE A 58 3.23 5.07 0.01
C ILE A 58 3.75 4.11 -1.05
N TYR A 59 4.27 4.63 -2.15
CA TYR A 59 4.99 3.86 -3.15
C TYR A 59 6.29 4.58 -3.52
N ILE A 60 7.40 3.88 -3.58
CA ILE A 60 8.68 4.43 -4.03
C ILE A 60 8.95 3.96 -5.45
N ALA A 61 9.05 4.90 -6.37
CA ALA A 61 9.32 4.65 -7.76
C ALA A 61 10.78 4.21 -7.99
N PRO A 62 11.11 3.57 -9.13
CA PRO A 62 12.48 3.15 -9.45
C PRO A 62 13.53 4.26 -9.48
N ASN A 63 13.12 5.52 -9.57
CA ASN A 63 13.97 6.72 -9.49
C ASN A 63 14.06 7.32 -8.08
N ASP A 64 13.59 6.58 -7.07
CA ASP A 64 13.46 6.99 -5.67
C ASP A 64 12.48 8.15 -5.40
N ASN A 65 11.70 8.60 -6.38
CA ASN A 65 10.59 9.49 -6.10
C ASN A 65 9.53 8.77 -5.25
N VAL A 66 8.93 9.52 -4.33
CA VAL A 66 7.99 9.00 -3.35
C VAL A 66 6.58 9.43 -3.73
N TRP A 67 5.72 8.48 -4.04
CA TRP A 67 4.29 8.72 -4.20
C TRP A 67 3.57 8.52 -2.87
N LEU A 68 2.77 9.49 -2.48
CA LEU A 68 1.95 9.45 -1.27
C LEU A 68 0.48 9.64 -1.61
N VAL A 69 -0.33 8.72 -1.15
CA VAL A 69 -1.79 8.76 -1.33
C VAL A 69 -2.42 9.29 -0.04
N ASP A 70 -3.09 10.43 -0.14
CA ASP A 70 -3.82 11.02 0.97
C ASP A 70 -5.33 10.80 0.76
N ARG A 71 -5.88 9.90 1.57
CA ARG A 71 -7.26 9.46 1.47
C ARG A 71 -8.26 10.60 1.60
N ASP A 72 -8.14 11.42 2.65
CA ASP A 72 -9.11 12.46 2.97
C ASP A 72 -8.91 13.74 2.15
N TYR A 73 -7.73 13.90 1.55
CA TYR A 73 -7.48 14.97 0.58
C TYR A 73 -7.86 14.57 -0.85
N HIS A 74 -8.16 13.28 -1.09
CA HIS A 74 -8.55 12.75 -2.41
C HIS A 74 -7.49 12.94 -3.49
N ILE A 75 -6.22 12.76 -3.14
CA ILE A 75 -5.08 13.00 -4.03
C ILE A 75 -4.03 11.88 -3.92
N ALA A 76 -3.26 11.73 -4.99
CA ALA A 76 -1.99 11.03 -5.00
C ALA A 76 -0.90 11.99 -5.48
N THR A 77 0.13 12.21 -4.68
CA THR A 77 1.16 13.22 -4.94
C THR A 77 2.55 12.60 -5.02
N GLU A 78 3.30 12.97 -6.04
CA GLU A 78 4.70 12.61 -6.23
C GLU A 78 5.61 13.64 -5.57
N TYR A 79 6.55 13.14 -4.79
CA TYR A 79 7.59 13.94 -4.13
C TYR A 79 8.97 13.47 -4.57
N SER A 80 9.94 14.40 -4.59
CA SER A 80 11.35 13.98 -4.65
C SER A 80 11.74 13.23 -3.39
N PRO A 81 12.88 12.50 -3.39
CA PRO A 81 13.38 11.82 -2.17
C PRO A 81 13.60 12.76 -0.98
N ALA A 82 13.74 14.06 -1.23
CA ALA A 82 13.90 15.10 -0.20
C ALA A 82 12.55 15.72 0.26
N GLY A 83 11.41 15.19 -0.18
CA GLY A 83 10.09 15.67 0.21
C GLY A 83 9.61 16.94 -0.51
N LYS A 84 10.23 17.32 -1.65
CA LYS A 84 9.72 18.40 -2.49
C LYS A 84 8.60 17.87 -3.39
N GLU A 85 7.42 18.47 -3.33
CA GLU A 85 6.30 18.15 -4.23
C GLU A 85 6.69 18.37 -5.70
N LEU A 86 6.37 17.41 -6.55
CA LEU A 86 6.67 17.42 -7.99
C LEU A 86 5.39 17.53 -8.80
N ARG A 87 4.39 16.70 -8.53
CA ARG A 87 3.06 16.74 -9.18
C ARG A 87 2.00 16.06 -8.31
N THR A 88 0.74 16.39 -8.56
CA THR A 88 -0.40 15.81 -7.85
C THR A 88 -1.46 15.34 -8.86
N LEU A 89 -1.99 14.14 -8.62
CA LEU A 89 -3.19 13.62 -9.28
C LEU A 89 -4.38 13.86 -8.37
N GLY A 90 -5.52 14.24 -8.93
CA GLY A 90 -6.72 14.63 -8.20
C GLY A 90 -6.71 16.11 -7.79
N GLU A 91 -7.77 16.52 -7.12
CA GLU A 91 -7.93 17.88 -6.60
C GLU A 91 -8.19 17.83 -5.09
N LYS A 92 -7.34 18.51 -4.34
CA LYS A 92 -7.37 18.50 -2.87
C LYS A 92 -8.71 18.98 -2.32
N LEU A 93 -9.32 18.17 -1.46
CA LEU A 93 -10.62 18.40 -0.83
C LEU A 93 -11.81 18.45 -1.81
N ALA A 94 -11.64 17.94 -3.03
CA ALA A 94 -12.66 17.88 -4.05
C ALA A 94 -12.94 16.42 -4.45
N PRO A 95 -13.67 15.64 -3.61
CA PRO A 95 -14.00 14.26 -3.93
C PRO A 95 -14.87 14.20 -5.18
N SER A 96 -14.54 13.28 -6.09
CA SER A 96 -15.49 12.97 -7.17
C SER A 96 -16.73 12.30 -6.59
N PRO A 97 -17.89 12.47 -7.26
CA PRO A 97 -19.11 11.78 -6.83
C PRO A 97 -18.89 10.27 -6.83
N SER A 98 -19.35 9.60 -5.77
CA SER A 98 -19.25 8.14 -5.66
C SER A 98 -19.85 7.46 -6.89
N PHE A 99 -19.19 6.40 -7.34
CA PHE A 99 -19.63 5.53 -8.46
C PHE A 99 -19.68 6.17 -9.86
N GLN A 100 -19.21 7.39 -10.05
CA GLN A 100 -19.24 8.04 -11.38
C GLN A 100 -17.99 7.81 -12.24
N GLY A 101 -17.00 7.07 -11.73
CA GLY A 101 -15.82 6.68 -12.50
C GLY A 101 -14.78 7.77 -12.71
N MET A 102 -14.90 8.89 -12.01
CA MET A 102 -13.89 9.95 -11.99
C MET A 102 -12.97 9.79 -10.77
N PRO A 103 -11.66 10.06 -10.87
CA PRO A 103 -10.79 10.11 -9.70
C PRO A 103 -10.94 11.44 -8.96
N PHE A 104 -10.80 11.47 -7.64
CA PHE A 104 -10.74 10.39 -6.68
C PHE A 104 -11.85 10.57 -5.63
N ASN A 105 -12.24 9.46 -4.96
CA ASN A 105 -13.07 9.53 -3.77
C ASN A 105 -12.51 8.62 -2.68
N MET A 106 -11.63 9.17 -1.86
CA MET A 106 -10.87 8.48 -0.82
C MET A 106 -9.96 7.35 -1.38
N PRO A 107 -8.94 7.70 -2.21
CA PRO A 107 -7.98 6.73 -2.72
C PRO A 107 -7.15 6.12 -1.60
N SER A 108 -6.59 4.94 -1.84
CA SER A 108 -5.93 4.13 -0.80
C SER A 108 -4.49 3.77 -1.13
N GLY A 109 -4.15 3.45 -2.38
CA GLY A 109 -2.80 3.05 -2.78
C GLY A 109 -2.48 3.42 -4.21
N LEU A 110 -1.21 3.27 -4.59
CA LEU A 110 -0.70 3.52 -5.93
C LEU A 110 0.39 2.50 -6.26
N ALA A 111 0.43 2.06 -7.52
CA ALA A 111 1.54 1.28 -8.08
C ALA A 111 1.92 1.80 -9.46
N ILE A 112 3.16 1.54 -9.89
CA ILE A 112 3.68 1.94 -11.20
C ILE A 112 4.05 0.68 -11.99
N ALA A 113 3.52 0.59 -13.20
CA ALA A 113 3.84 -0.49 -14.12
C ALA A 113 5.25 -0.34 -14.73
N PRO A 114 5.86 -1.40 -15.29
CA PRO A 114 7.17 -1.33 -15.93
C PRO A 114 7.27 -0.32 -17.08
N ASN A 115 6.18 0.01 -17.73
CA ASN A 115 6.09 1.02 -18.79
C ASN A 115 5.93 2.46 -18.26
N GLY A 116 5.84 2.65 -16.92
CA GLY A 116 5.69 3.95 -16.25
C GLY A 116 4.24 4.38 -16.04
N GLU A 117 3.24 3.64 -16.51
CA GLU A 117 1.83 3.93 -16.24
C GLU A 117 1.51 3.76 -14.76
N LEU A 118 0.62 4.63 -14.25
CA LEU A 118 0.26 4.69 -12.85
C LEU A 118 -1.11 4.03 -12.64
N PHE A 119 -1.22 3.23 -11.60
CA PHE A 119 -2.47 2.60 -11.19
C PHE A 119 -2.80 3.03 -9.76
N VAL A 120 -3.98 3.61 -9.55
CA VAL A 120 -4.42 4.12 -8.25
C VAL A 120 -5.68 3.39 -7.81
N SER A 121 -5.64 2.81 -6.62
CA SER A 121 -6.80 2.24 -5.96
C SER A 121 -7.63 3.36 -5.32
N ASP A 122 -8.87 3.55 -5.79
CA ASP A 122 -9.84 4.51 -5.25
C ASP A 122 -10.93 3.73 -4.50
N GLY A 123 -10.57 3.23 -3.32
CA GLY A 123 -11.31 2.14 -2.70
C GLY A 123 -12.38 2.55 -1.71
N TYR A 124 -12.14 3.56 -0.86
CA TYR A 124 -13.05 3.85 0.26
C TYR A 124 -14.36 4.53 -0.16
N GLY A 125 -14.37 5.27 -1.25
CA GLY A 125 -15.57 5.91 -1.77
C GLY A 125 -15.85 5.65 -3.25
N GLY A 126 -14.82 5.20 -4.01
CA GLY A 126 -14.90 4.97 -5.44
C GLY A 126 -15.23 3.54 -5.85
N HIS A 127 -14.73 2.53 -5.13
CA HIS A 127 -14.75 1.11 -5.49
C HIS A 127 -14.16 0.85 -6.89
N ARG A 128 -13.05 1.56 -7.22
CA ARG A 128 -12.47 1.60 -8.55
C ARG A 128 -10.96 1.54 -8.54
N VAL A 129 -10.42 1.25 -9.70
CA VAL A 129 -9.03 1.46 -10.06
C VAL A 129 -8.99 2.46 -11.20
N HIS A 130 -8.01 3.37 -11.15
CA HIS A 130 -7.76 4.36 -12.19
C HIS A 130 -6.36 4.16 -12.77
N LYS A 131 -6.27 4.03 -14.10
CA LYS A 131 -5.03 3.96 -14.87
C LYS A 131 -4.71 5.33 -15.45
N PHE A 132 -3.50 5.79 -15.23
CA PHE A 132 -2.99 7.05 -15.78
C PHE A 132 -1.75 6.81 -16.64
N SER A 133 -1.49 7.69 -17.60
CA SER A 133 -0.21 7.72 -18.29
C SER A 133 0.94 8.07 -17.33
N ALA A 134 2.17 7.87 -17.77
CA ALA A 134 3.35 8.27 -17.03
C ALA A 134 3.37 9.79 -16.72
N GLU A 135 2.70 10.61 -17.53
CA GLU A 135 2.57 12.06 -17.35
C GLU A 135 1.41 12.46 -16.43
N GLY A 136 0.51 11.50 -16.08
CA GLY A 136 -0.62 11.70 -15.17
C GLY A 136 -1.95 12.00 -15.88
N GLU A 137 -2.07 11.69 -17.17
CA GLU A 137 -3.35 11.76 -17.88
C GLU A 137 -4.19 10.53 -17.59
N LEU A 138 -5.46 10.69 -17.22
CA LEU A 138 -6.38 9.58 -16.99
C LEU A 138 -6.64 8.83 -18.30
N LEU A 139 -6.28 7.55 -18.35
CA LEU A 139 -6.44 6.69 -19.53
C LEU A 139 -7.68 5.82 -19.40
N HIS A 140 -7.88 5.16 -18.25
CA HIS A 140 -8.94 4.18 -18.05
C HIS A 140 -9.35 4.10 -16.59
N SER A 141 -10.59 3.63 -16.34
CA SER A 141 -11.08 3.35 -14.98
C SER A 141 -12.00 2.14 -15.02
N TRP A 142 -11.80 1.20 -14.09
CA TRP A 142 -12.68 0.03 -13.97
C TRP A 142 -13.05 -0.24 -12.53
N GLY A 143 -13.99 -1.13 -12.36
CA GLY A 143 -14.52 -1.51 -11.05
C GLY A 143 -15.86 -0.85 -10.74
N LYS A 144 -16.58 -1.47 -9.83
CA LYS A 144 -17.83 -1.01 -9.22
C LYS A 144 -18.06 -1.76 -7.91
N GLN A 145 -18.96 -1.29 -7.09
CA GLN A 145 -19.32 -1.99 -5.86
C GLN A 145 -19.96 -3.35 -6.16
N GLY A 146 -19.51 -4.41 -5.46
CA GLY A 146 -20.05 -5.74 -5.56
C GLY A 146 -19.11 -6.84 -5.13
N THR A 147 -19.43 -8.09 -5.53
CA THR A 147 -18.69 -9.31 -5.14
C THR A 147 -18.26 -10.18 -6.33
N GLY A 148 -18.68 -9.85 -7.56
CA GLY A 148 -18.30 -10.57 -8.77
C GLY A 148 -16.91 -10.18 -9.29
N PRO A 149 -16.44 -10.81 -10.39
CA PRO A 149 -15.23 -10.40 -11.07
C PRO A 149 -15.28 -8.94 -11.52
N GLY A 150 -14.25 -8.14 -11.19
CA GLY A 150 -14.19 -6.71 -11.47
C GLY A 150 -15.14 -5.86 -10.61
N GLU A 151 -15.78 -6.45 -9.62
CA GLU A 151 -16.54 -5.74 -8.58
C GLU A 151 -15.75 -5.76 -7.27
N PHE A 152 -15.87 -4.72 -6.46
CA PHE A 152 -15.10 -4.55 -5.22
C PHE A 152 -15.98 -4.11 -4.06
N ALA A 153 -15.78 -4.72 -2.89
CA ALA A 153 -16.32 -4.18 -1.65
C ALA A 153 -15.42 -3.06 -1.11
N LEU A 154 -14.10 -3.23 -1.18
CA LEU A 154 -13.12 -2.20 -0.85
C LEU A 154 -11.79 -2.48 -1.54
N VAL A 155 -11.40 -1.65 -2.51
CA VAL A 155 -10.06 -1.66 -3.12
C VAL A 155 -9.08 -1.05 -2.12
N HIS A 156 -8.44 -1.88 -1.27
CA HIS A 156 -7.62 -1.34 -0.16
C HIS A 156 -6.22 -0.96 -0.62
N ASN A 157 -5.54 -1.83 -1.39
CA ASN A 157 -4.26 -1.51 -1.99
C ASN A 157 -4.10 -2.20 -3.36
N ILE A 158 -3.03 -1.86 -4.07
CA ILE A 158 -2.78 -2.27 -5.44
C ILE A 158 -1.28 -2.49 -5.66
N TRP A 159 -0.94 -3.52 -6.44
CA TRP A 159 0.42 -3.77 -6.92
C TRP A 159 0.41 -4.07 -8.42
N VAL A 160 1.48 -3.70 -9.11
CA VAL A 160 1.69 -4.10 -10.50
C VAL A 160 2.99 -4.90 -10.59
N ASP A 161 2.91 -6.13 -11.11
CA ASP A 161 4.08 -6.99 -11.24
C ASP A 161 4.92 -6.65 -12.48
N LYS A 162 6.06 -7.32 -12.63
CA LYS A 162 6.98 -7.15 -13.76
C LYS A 162 6.40 -7.50 -15.14
N ASN A 163 5.28 -8.20 -15.18
CA ASN A 163 4.54 -8.57 -16.38
C ASN A 163 3.33 -7.67 -16.63
N SER A 164 3.23 -6.55 -15.92
CA SER A 164 2.11 -5.61 -15.96
C SER A 164 0.77 -6.20 -15.48
N ARG A 165 0.80 -7.31 -14.71
CA ARG A 165 -0.40 -7.82 -14.05
C ARG A 165 -0.72 -6.93 -12.85
N VAL A 166 -1.96 -6.46 -12.79
CA VAL A 166 -2.49 -5.60 -11.74
C VAL A 166 -3.15 -6.46 -10.67
N MET A 167 -2.60 -6.44 -9.46
CA MET A 167 -3.07 -7.21 -8.31
C MET A 167 -3.77 -6.27 -7.33
N ILE A 168 -5.00 -6.59 -6.94
CA ILE A 168 -5.86 -5.69 -6.17
C ILE A 168 -6.32 -6.38 -4.89
N CYS A 169 -6.03 -5.80 -3.73
CA CYS A 169 -6.59 -6.19 -2.45
C CYS A 169 -8.06 -5.75 -2.37
N ASP A 170 -8.98 -6.66 -2.64
CA ASP A 170 -10.41 -6.48 -2.41
C ASP A 170 -10.75 -6.92 -0.98
N ARG A 171 -10.32 -6.07 -0.03
CA ARG A 171 -10.20 -6.39 1.41
C ARG A 171 -11.47 -6.94 2.03
N GLU A 172 -12.61 -6.29 1.82
CA GLU A 172 -13.87 -6.69 2.47
C GLU A 172 -14.56 -7.86 1.76
N ASN A 173 -14.03 -8.32 0.62
CA ASN A 173 -14.40 -9.56 -0.06
C ASN A 173 -13.42 -10.71 0.21
N ASP A 174 -12.43 -10.53 1.10
CA ASP A 174 -11.48 -11.57 1.50
C ASP A 174 -10.70 -12.17 0.32
N ARG A 175 -10.28 -11.34 -0.67
CA ARG A 175 -9.61 -11.81 -1.88
C ARG A 175 -8.63 -10.82 -2.47
N ILE A 176 -7.71 -11.33 -3.29
CA ILE A 176 -6.97 -10.56 -4.28
C ILE A 176 -7.57 -10.87 -5.64
N GLN A 177 -7.88 -9.86 -6.44
CA GLN A 177 -8.24 -10.00 -7.83
C GLN A 177 -7.09 -9.58 -8.74
N ASN A 178 -6.82 -10.35 -9.78
CA ASN A 178 -5.78 -10.12 -10.77
C ASN A 178 -6.40 -9.68 -12.11
N PHE A 179 -5.79 -8.64 -12.71
CA PHE A 179 -6.22 -8.07 -13.99
C PHE A 179 -5.02 -7.91 -14.91
N ASP A 180 -5.27 -7.81 -16.21
CA ASP A 180 -4.29 -7.24 -17.12
C ASP A 180 -4.23 -5.71 -16.95
N ASP A 181 -3.32 -5.05 -17.66
CA ASP A 181 -3.13 -3.60 -17.61
C ASP A 181 -4.25 -2.80 -18.27
N GLU A 182 -5.17 -3.45 -18.97
CA GLU A 182 -6.39 -2.86 -19.51
C GLU A 182 -7.62 -3.06 -18.59
N GLY A 183 -7.44 -3.72 -17.43
CA GLY A 183 -8.50 -3.95 -16.45
C GLY A 183 -9.39 -5.15 -16.76
N ASN A 184 -8.99 -6.05 -17.65
CA ASN A 184 -9.69 -7.30 -17.87
C ASN A 184 -9.34 -8.29 -16.76
N PHE A 185 -10.36 -8.89 -16.15
CA PHE A 185 -10.21 -9.87 -15.08
C PHE A 185 -9.46 -11.13 -15.58
N ILE A 186 -8.48 -11.59 -14.82
CA ILE A 186 -7.69 -12.80 -15.08
C ILE A 186 -8.15 -13.93 -14.15
N ASP A 187 -7.93 -13.74 -12.85
CA ASP A 187 -8.26 -14.71 -11.80
C ASP A 187 -8.40 -14.02 -10.43
N GLU A 188 -8.71 -14.81 -9.40
CA GLU A 188 -8.74 -14.35 -8.02
C GLU A 188 -8.13 -15.37 -7.05
N TRP A 189 -7.56 -14.87 -5.96
CA TRP A 189 -7.04 -15.66 -4.84
C TRP A 189 -7.90 -15.42 -3.61
N THR A 190 -8.50 -16.49 -3.06
CA THR A 190 -9.54 -16.38 -2.02
C THR A 190 -9.17 -17.01 -0.68
N ASP A 191 -8.09 -17.81 -0.58
CA ASP A 191 -7.67 -18.37 0.69
C ASP A 191 -6.90 -17.35 1.55
N MET A 192 -7.58 -16.25 1.94
CA MET A 192 -7.04 -15.20 2.79
C MET A 192 -8.14 -14.44 3.52
N GLN A 193 -7.77 -13.65 4.52
CA GLN A 193 -8.72 -12.85 5.29
C GLN A 193 -8.31 -11.37 5.28
N LYS A 194 -9.18 -10.52 4.71
CA LYS A 194 -9.00 -9.06 4.64
C LYS A 194 -7.60 -8.65 4.19
N PRO A 195 -7.18 -9.01 2.96
CA PRO A 195 -5.88 -8.60 2.44
C PRO A 195 -5.79 -7.07 2.44
N GLY A 196 -4.83 -6.55 3.21
CA GLY A 196 -4.60 -5.10 3.34
C GLY A 196 -3.65 -4.59 2.29
N ASP A 197 -2.55 -5.31 2.07
CA ASP A 197 -1.49 -4.88 1.17
C ASP A 197 -0.80 -6.06 0.52
N ILE A 198 -0.11 -5.77 -0.59
CA ILE A 198 0.70 -6.70 -1.38
C ILE A 198 2.09 -6.08 -1.57
N TRP A 199 3.12 -6.89 -1.36
CA TRP A 199 4.49 -6.57 -1.78
C TRP A 199 5.08 -7.73 -2.55
N ILE A 200 5.77 -7.45 -3.66
CA ILE A 200 6.48 -8.49 -4.42
C ILE A 200 7.98 -8.30 -4.28
N HIS A 201 8.68 -9.34 -3.85
CA HIS A 201 10.13 -9.38 -3.75
C HIS A 201 10.64 -10.75 -4.24
N ASP A 202 11.59 -10.77 -5.17
CA ASP A 202 12.16 -12.00 -5.76
C ASP A 202 11.11 -13.01 -6.26
N ASP A 203 10.08 -12.53 -6.98
CA ASP A 203 8.96 -13.32 -7.49
C ASP A 203 8.13 -14.03 -6.39
N VAL A 204 8.24 -13.57 -5.16
CA VAL A 204 7.43 -14.00 -4.03
C VAL A 204 6.48 -12.86 -3.63
N VAL A 205 5.22 -13.21 -3.42
CA VAL A 205 4.15 -12.26 -3.05
C VAL A 205 3.92 -12.35 -1.55
N TYR A 206 4.05 -11.22 -0.88
CA TYR A 206 3.79 -11.05 0.55
C TYR A 206 2.46 -10.30 0.70
N VAL A 207 1.57 -10.82 1.51
CA VAL A 207 0.25 -10.22 1.76
C VAL A 207 0.07 -10.00 3.25
N ILE A 208 -0.28 -8.78 3.65
CA ILE A 208 -0.74 -8.52 5.01
C ILE A 208 -2.23 -8.83 5.11
N GLU A 209 -2.62 -9.63 6.10
CA GLU A 209 -4.00 -10.00 6.36
C GLU A 209 -4.50 -9.32 7.63
N GLN A 210 -5.58 -8.53 7.49
CA GLN A 210 -6.18 -7.74 8.58
C GLN A 210 -7.40 -8.43 9.22
N GLY A 211 -7.60 -9.71 8.93
CA GLY A 211 -8.68 -10.52 9.50
C GLY A 211 -8.51 -10.77 10.99
N PRO A 212 -9.41 -11.52 11.63
CA PRO A 212 -9.39 -11.76 13.08
C PRO A 212 -8.05 -12.28 13.64
N GLY A 213 -7.25 -12.93 12.81
CA GLY A 213 -5.93 -13.45 13.17
C GLY A 213 -4.79 -12.45 13.01
N ASN A 214 -4.97 -11.37 12.28
CA ASN A 214 -3.88 -10.48 11.86
C ASN A 214 -2.63 -11.26 11.40
N GLY A 215 -2.30 -11.29 10.16
CA GLY A 215 -1.26 -12.21 9.69
C GLY A 215 -0.48 -11.71 8.49
N VAL A 216 0.49 -12.51 8.11
CA VAL A 216 1.19 -12.40 6.83
C VAL A 216 1.08 -13.75 6.13
N SER A 217 0.67 -13.75 4.88
CA SER A 217 0.75 -14.90 3.99
C SER A 217 1.73 -14.64 2.86
N ILE A 218 2.40 -15.71 2.44
CA ILE A 218 3.43 -15.67 1.41
C ILE A 218 3.02 -16.63 0.30
N TRP A 219 3.03 -16.12 -0.93
CA TRP A 219 2.49 -16.80 -2.09
C TRP A 219 3.49 -16.80 -3.25
N THR A 220 3.34 -17.74 -4.16
CA THR A 220 3.99 -17.66 -5.47
C THR A 220 3.23 -16.69 -6.39
N LEU A 221 3.85 -16.27 -7.48
CA LEU A 221 3.20 -15.39 -8.46
C LEU A 221 1.98 -16.01 -9.15
N ASP A 222 1.84 -17.34 -9.13
CA ASP A 222 0.67 -18.05 -9.68
C ASP A 222 -0.45 -18.29 -8.67
N GLY A 223 -0.34 -17.72 -7.46
CA GLY A 223 -1.38 -17.79 -6.43
C GLY A 223 -1.34 -19.07 -5.58
N THR A 224 -0.22 -19.79 -5.56
CA THR A 224 -0.05 -20.91 -4.64
C THR A 224 0.45 -20.42 -3.29
N LEU A 225 -0.28 -20.72 -2.20
CA LEU A 225 0.14 -20.40 -0.84
C LEU A 225 1.40 -21.19 -0.48
N ILE A 226 2.47 -20.49 -0.10
CA ILE A 226 3.72 -21.08 0.38
C ILE A 226 3.65 -21.28 1.89
N THR A 227 3.30 -20.24 2.63
CA THR A 227 3.19 -20.28 4.08
C THR A 227 2.32 -19.12 4.59
N ARG A 228 1.82 -19.27 5.80
CA ARG A 228 1.07 -18.23 6.52
C ARG A 228 1.39 -18.30 7.99
N TRP A 229 1.47 -17.14 8.65
CA TRP A 229 1.49 -17.02 10.08
C TRP A 229 0.59 -15.89 10.54
N ASN A 230 0.08 -15.98 11.76
CA ASN A 230 -0.85 -15.01 12.33
C ASN A 230 -0.54 -14.76 13.81
N SER A 231 -1.22 -13.78 14.40
CA SER A 231 -1.01 -13.39 15.80
C SER A 231 -1.81 -14.22 16.81
N LEU A 232 -2.63 -15.18 16.39
CA LEU A 232 -3.42 -16.04 17.29
C LEU A 232 -2.62 -17.22 17.80
N GLU A 233 -1.75 -17.78 16.96
CA GLU A 233 -1.02 -19.00 17.27
C GLU A 233 0.36 -19.05 16.62
N GLY A 234 1.19 -19.97 17.07
CA GLY A 234 2.52 -20.21 16.53
C GLY A 234 3.54 -19.13 16.92
N PRO A 235 4.64 -19.02 16.17
CA PRO A 235 5.71 -18.05 16.44
C PRO A 235 5.26 -16.59 16.33
N GLY A 236 4.15 -16.33 15.62
CA GLY A 236 3.57 -14.99 15.44
C GLY A 236 2.60 -14.56 16.53
N LYS A 237 2.32 -15.41 17.54
CA LYS A 237 1.32 -15.10 18.55
C LYS A 237 1.63 -13.78 19.29
N ASP A 238 0.61 -12.93 19.40
CA ASP A 238 0.64 -11.62 20.03
C ASP A 238 1.67 -10.63 19.43
N THR A 239 2.22 -10.94 18.25
CA THR A 239 3.26 -10.12 17.63
C THR A 239 2.72 -8.96 16.80
N LEU A 240 1.56 -9.11 16.14
CA LEU A 240 0.95 -8.08 15.31
C LEU A 240 -0.21 -7.37 16.03
N ARG A 241 -0.25 -6.04 15.95
CA ARG A 241 -1.30 -5.21 16.57
C ARG A 241 -1.95 -4.29 15.56
N GLY A 242 -2.97 -4.81 14.86
CA GLY A 242 -3.65 -4.11 13.78
C GLY A 242 -2.68 -3.75 12.65
N PRO A 243 -2.04 -4.76 12.03
CA PRO A 243 -1.21 -4.55 10.86
C PRO A 243 -2.08 -3.92 9.77
N HIS A 244 -1.53 -2.93 9.08
CA HIS A 244 -2.26 -2.20 8.06
C HIS A 244 -1.68 -2.49 6.68
N ASP A 245 -0.38 -2.27 6.52
CA ASP A 245 0.35 -2.53 5.29
C ASP A 245 1.74 -3.12 5.61
N LEU A 246 2.49 -3.53 4.58
CA LEU A 246 3.82 -4.11 4.74
C LEU A 246 4.77 -3.68 3.62
N CYS A 247 6.08 -3.73 3.90
CA CYS A 247 7.12 -3.71 2.87
C CYS A 247 8.21 -4.74 3.19
N VAL A 248 9.05 -5.04 2.19
CA VAL A 248 10.13 -6.02 2.30
C VAL A 248 11.44 -5.38 1.86
N ASP A 249 12.50 -5.54 2.67
CA ASP A 249 13.84 -5.03 2.34
C ASP A 249 14.60 -5.95 1.36
N ALA A 250 15.76 -5.50 0.89
CA ALA A 250 16.58 -6.24 -0.07
C ALA A 250 17.07 -7.60 0.46
N GLU A 251 17.10 -7.80 1.78
CA GLU A 251 17.44 -9.07 2.43
C GLU A 251 16.21 -9.98 2.62
N GLY A 252 15.01 -9.53 2.24
CA GLY A 252 13.76 -10.27 2.40
C GLY A 252 13.17 -10.18 3.81
N SER A 253 13.58 -9.21 4.64
CA SER A 253 12.94 -8.97 5.93
C SER A 253 11.65 -8.19 5.73
N ILE A 254 10.59 -8.59 6.43
CA ILE A 254 9.27 -7.98 6.36
C ILE A 254 9.15 -6.88 7.41
N TYR A 255 8.63 -5.73 7.03
CA TYR A 255 8.25 -4.64 7.94
C TYR A 255 6.73 -4.51 7.93
N SER A 256 6.08 -4.82 9.04
CA SER A 256 4.63 -4.63 9.21
C SER A 256 4.36 -3.26 9.81
N CYS A 257 3.61 -2.43 9.10
CA CYS A 257 3.11 -1.15 9.57
C CYS A 257 1.84 -1.39 10.40
N GLU A 258 1.91 -1.10 11.72
CA GLU A 258 0.84 -1.44 12.65
C GLU A 258 0.11 -0.18 13.12
N SER A 259 -1.09 0.04 12.56
CA SER A 259 -1.90 1.20 12.90
C SER A 259 -2.38 1.19 14.35
N ALA A 260 -2.93 0.09 14.85
CA ALA A 260 -3.36 0.00 16.25
C ALA A 260 -2.17 -0.08 17.23
N GLY A 261 -1.03 -0.59 16.80
CA GLY A 261 0.20 -0.68 17.59
C GLY A 261 1.00 0.60 17.67
N LYS A 262 0.76 1.57 16.78
CA LYS A 262 1.60 2.77 16.58
C LYS A 262 3.08 2.42 16.46
N ARG A 263 3.40 1.43 15.65
CA ARG A 263 4.77 0.90 15.50
C ARG A 263 4.97 0.25 14.14
N VAL A 264 6.24 -0.05 13.86
CA VAL A 264 6.64 -0.94 12.77
C VAL A 264 7.38 -2.13 13.37
N SER A 265 6.99 -3.33 13.00
CA SER A 265 7.63 -4.58 13.43
C SER A 265 8.42 -5.18 12.29
N LYS A 266 9.72 -5.45 12.53
CA LYS A 266 10.60 -6.14 11.56
C LYS A 266 10.64 -7.63 11.87
N PHE A 267 10.40 -8.45 10.85
CA PHE A 267 10.56 -9.90 10.86
C PHE A 267 11.68 -10.29 9.92
N LYS A 268 12.80 -10.74 10.46
CA LYS A 268 13.96 -11.13 9.66
C LYS A 268 13.71 -12.45 8.97
N ARG A 269 14.09 -12.55 7.68
CA ARG A 269 14.20 -13.82 6.99
C ARG A 269 15.35 -14.62 7.61
N VAL A 270 15.09 -15.88 7.98
CA VAL A 270 16.08 -16.81 8.58
C VAL A 270 16.54 -17.80 7.52
#